data_7394f22ca7f07b70bc7fe15bba20b6b9
#
_entry.id   7394f22ca7f07b70bc7fe15bba20b6b9
#
_cell.length_a   1.000
_cell.length_b   1.000
_cell.length_c   1.000
_cell.angle_alpha   90.00
_cell.angle_beta   90.00
_cell.angle_gamma   90.00
#
_symmetry.space_group_name_H-M   'P 1'
#
loop_
_entity.id
_entity.type
_entity.pdbx_description
1 polymer ?
#
loop_
_entity_poly.entity_id
_entity_poly.type
_entity_poly.pdbx_seq_one_letter_code
_entity_poly.pdbx_strand_id
1 'polypeptide(L)'
;MKDETIKNNDSATCGKPMLCDVYLQILRLFVGNDEMRPAMMSPFIQDEFAIATDAHAVICFKKELLGNTEIEANEKAPNALSIIPTEENMSIKFDTIEMRKKISESRKLANETYEVKKSKCPDCNGNGFVDYEFEDYKGRTHQIEDTCPTCENENEWVTIKNKKTGDEIESFREAFKIDNALIDVDLFEKLVKTAELLSVEKIKLVYKKQKAALNKFIVGECTICIMPIYHATDDDLVTNIA
;
A
#
# COMPACT_ATOMS: atom_id res chain seq x y z
N MET A 1 -16.78 -58.05 18.76
CA MET A 1 -16.15 -56.78 19.09
C MET A 1 -14.92 -56.68 18.19
N LYS A 2 -15.01 -55.88 17.11
CA LYS A 2 -13.88 -55.61 16.19
C LYS A 2 -13.58 -54.13 16.30
N ASP A 3 -12.39 -53.81 16.78
CA ASP A 3 -11.82 -52.47 16.79
C ASP A 3 -11.53 -52.00 15.36
N GLU A 4 -12.23 -50.98 14.90
CA GLU A 4 -11.86 -50.25 13.68
C GLU A 4 -10.99 -49.06 14.05
N THR A 5 -9.70 -49.23 13.74
CA THR A 5 -8.68 -48.17 13.87
C THR A 5 -8.86 -47.17 12.70
N ILE A 6 -9.35 -46.00 13.01
CA ILE A 6 -9.40 -44.87 12.06
C ILE A 6 -7.99 -44.36 11.87
N LYS A 7 -7.42 -44.58 10.69
CA LYS A 7 -6.17 -43.96 10.25
C LYS A 7 -6.46 -42.54 9.73
N ASN A 8 -6.14 -41.55 10.52
CA ASN A 8 -6.06 -40.17 10.06
C ASN A 8 -4.82 -40.04 9.14
N ASN A 9 -5.07 -39.91 7.84
CA ASN A 9 -4.05 -39.50 6.87
C ASN A 9 -4.13 -37.99 6.69
N ASP A 10 -3.52 -37.25 7.59
CA ASP A 10 -3.17 -35.83 7.37
C ASP A 10 -1.82 -35.77 6.66
N SER A 11 -1.81 -35.97 5.34
CA SER A 11 -0.72 -35.52 4.48
C SER A 11 -1.10 -34.15 3.92
N ALA A 12 -0.71 -33.09 4.63
CA ALA A 12 -0.71 -31.73 4.10
C ALA A 12 0.29 -31.67 2.93
N THR A 13 -0.17 -31.97 1.72
CA THR A 13 0.52 -31.63 0.48
C THR A 13 0.46 -30.12 0.34
N CYS A 14 1.59 -29.45 0.61
CA CYS A 14 1.79 -28.06 0.21
C CYS A 14 1.80 -27.99 -1.32
N GLY A 15 0.60 -28.00 -1.91
CA GLY A 15 0.38 -27.82 -3.34
C GLY A 15 0.79 -26.37 -3.71
N LYS A 16 1.41 -26.18 -4.88
CA LYS A 16 1.56 -24.83 -5.45
C LYS A 16 0.21 -24.15 -5.46
N PRO A 17 0.11 -22.87 -5.03
CA PRO A 17 -1.17 -22.16 -5.07
C PRO A 17 -1.74 -22.22 -6.49
N MET A 18 -3.06 -22.42 -6.61
CA MET A 18 -3.70 -22.34 -7.90
C MET A 18 -3.54 -20.92 -8.45
N LEU A 19 -3.43 -20.77 -9.75
CA LEU A 19 -3.17 -19.46 -10.40
C LEU A 19 -4.22 -18.41 -10.01
N CYS A 20 -5.47 -18.79 -9.81
CA CYS A 20 -6.54 -17.91 -9.33
C CYS A 20 -6.26 -17.37 -7.91
N ASP A 21 -5.68 -18.18 -7.01
CA ASP A 21 -5.31 -17.75 -5.66
C ASP A 21 -4.21 -16.67 -5.70
N VAL A 22 -3.27 -16.80 -6.64
CA VAL A 22 -2.21 -15.81 -6.85
C VAL A 22 -2.81 -14.45 -7.26
N TYR A 23 -3.74 -14.44 -8.20
CA TYR A 23 -4.39 -13.20 -8.64
C TYR A 23 -5.23 -12.55 -7.53
N LEU A 24 -5.88 -13.35 -6.69
CA LEU A 24 -6.59 -12.82 -5.52
C LEU A 24 -5.63 -12.22 -4.48
N GLN A 25 -4.48 -12.87 -4.24
CA GLN A 25 -3.43 -12.32 -3.39
C GLN A 25 -2.88 -10.98 -3.93
N ILE A 26 -2.69 -10.89 -5.25
CA ILE A 26 -2.27 -9.66 -5.90
C ILE A 26 -3.28 -8.54 -5.68
N LEU A 27 -4.58 -8.77 -5.87
CA LEU A 27 -5.60 -7.76 -5.61
C LEU A 27 -5.52 -7.23 -4.17
N ARG A 28 -5.31 -8.14 -3.20
CA ARG A 28 -5.20 -7.76 -1.78
C ARG A 28 -4.01 -6.86 -1.46
N LEU A 29 -2.97 -6.82 -2.29
CA LEU A 29 -1.86 -5.87 -2.12
C LEU A 29 -2.27 -4.42 -2.39
N PHE A 30 -3.34 -4.22 -3.15
CA PHE A 30 -3.78 -2.91 -3.63
C PHE A 30 -5.07 -2.40 -3.00
N VAL A 31 -5.70 -3.14 -2.10
CA VAL A 31 -6.85 -2.62 -1.35
C VAL A 31 -6.39 -1.62 -0.30
N GLY A 32 -7.24 -0.62 -0.05
CA GLY A 32 -7.04 0.32 1.05
C GLY A 32 -7.47 -0.26 2.40
N ASN A 33 -7.11 0.42 3.47
CA ASN A 33 -7.54 0.14 4.84
C ASN A 33 -8.24 1.35 5.49
N ASP A 34 -8.60 2.35 4.70
CA ASP A 34 -9.22 3.60 5.15
C ASP A 34 -10.72 3.38 5.35
N GLU A 35 -11.19 3.40 6.59
CA GLU A 35 -12.60 3.26 6.95
C GLU A 35 -13.48 4.38 6.38
N MET A 36 -12.91 5.54 6.09
CA MET A 36 -13.62 6.64 5.42
C MET A 36 -13.88 6.35 3.93
N ARG A 37 -13.22 5.33 3.38
CA ARG A 37 -13.33 4.89 1.98
C ARG A 37 -13.63 3.40 1.86
N PRO A 38 -14.72 2.91 2.46
CA PRO A 38 -15.02 1.48 2.53
C PRO A 38 -15.12 0.81 1.15
N ALA A 39 -15.44 1.57 0.11
CA ALA A 39 -15.49 1.08 -1.27
C ALA A 39 -14.13 0.63 -1.83
N MET A 40 -13.01 1.02 -1.20
CA MET A 40 -11.65 0.64 -1.60
C MET A 40 -11.04 -0.44 -0.70
N MET A 41 -11.75 -0.87 0.34
CA MET A 41 -11.26 -1.90 1.28
C MET A 41 -11.40 -3.33 0.74
N SER A 42 -12.03 -3.51 -0.40
CA SER A 42 -12.16 -4.79 -1.08
C SER A 42 -11.95 -4.66 -2.59
N PRO A 43 -11.48 -5.72 -3.27
CA PRO A 43 -11.47 -5.75 -4.72
C PRO A 43 -12.90 -5.67 -5.28
N PHE A 44 -13.03 -5.21 -6.51
CA PHE A 44 -14.31 -5.12 -7.20
C PHE A 44 -14.17 -5.44 -8.69
N ILE A 45 -15.30 -5.72 -9.34
CA ILE A 45 -15.39 -5.95 -10.78
C ILE A 45 -15.95 -4.69 -11.43
N GLN A 46 -15.30 -4.24 -12.49
CA GLN A 46 -15.81 -3.22 -13.39
C GLN A 46 -15.68 -3.72 -14.82
N ASP A 47 -16.79 -3.86 -15.53
CA ASP A 47 -16.88 -4.50 -16.84
C ASP A 47 -16.28 -5.93 -16.81
N GLU A 48 -15.22 -6.17 -17.56
CA GLU A 48 -14.49 -7.44 -17.63
C GLU A 48 -13.20 -7.47 -16.80
N PHE A 49 -12.97 -6.45 -15.97
CA PHE A 49 -11.76 -6.33 -15.19
C PHE A 49 -12.00 -6.52 -13.69
N ALA A 50 -11.11 -7.26 -13.07
CA ALA A 50 -10.95 -7.28 -11.62
C ALA A 50 -9.99 -6.17 -11.22
N ILE A 51 -10.38 -5.38 -10.22
CA ILE A 51 -9.72 -4.15 -9.84
C ILE A 51 -9.56 -4.07 -8.33
N ALA A 52 -8.45 -3.49 -7.89
CA ALA A 52 -8.26 -3.06 -6.52
C ALA A 52 -7.51 -1.72 -6.50
N THR A 53 -7.80 -0.88 -5.53
CA THR A 53 -7.15 0.44 -5.36
C THR A 53 -7.14 0.87 -3.90
N ASP A 54 -6.09 1.61 -3.52
CA ASP A 54 -5.96 2.30 -2.23
C ASP A 54 -5.98 3.83 -2.38
N ALA A 55 -6.44 4.33 -3.53
CA ALA A 55 -6.41 5.72 -3.97
C ALA A 55 -5.03 6.22 -4.43
N HIS A 56 -3.91 5.58 -4.09
CA HIS A 56 -2.56 5.95 -4.51
C HIS A 56 -2.04 5.06 -5.63
N ALA A 57 -2.52 3.83 -5.66
CA ALA A 57 -2.25 2.86 -6.71
C ALA A 57 -3.54 2.14 -7.11
N VAL A 58 -3.62 1.72 -8.36
CA VAL A 58 -4.68 0.88 -8.88
C VAL A 58 -4.08 -0.26 -9.69
N ILE A 59 -4.63 -1.44 -9.51
CA ILE A 59 -4.35 -2.61 -10.34
C ILE A 59 -5.61 -3.05 -11.05
N CYS A 60 -5.47 -3.47 -12.29
CA CYS A 60 -6.51 -4.18 -13.02
C CYS A 60 -5.94 -5.29 -13.91
N PHE A 61 -6.72 -6.33 -14.07
CA PHE A 61 -6.50 -7.42 -15.01
C PHE A 61 -7.84 -8.08 -15.39
N LYS A 62 -7.86 -8.91 -16.43
CA LYS A 62 -9.10 -9.56 -16.85
C LYS A 62 -9.64 -10.50 -15.78
N LYS A 63 -10.93 -10.38 -15.43
CA LYS A 63 -11.59 -11.18 -14.39
C LYS A 63 -11.52 -12.70 -14.62
N GLU A 64 -11.36 -13.14 -15.88
CA GLU A 64 -11.19 -14.54 -16.24
C GLU A 64 -10.01 -15.21 -15.53
N LEU A 65 -8.96 -14.43 -15.18
CA LEU A 65 -7.79 -14.92 -14.46
C LEU A 65 -8.09 -15.32 -13.01
N LEU A 66 -9.23 -14.90 -12.47
CA LEU A 66 -9.71 -15.32 -11.14
C LEU A 66 -10.37 -16.72 -11.19
N GLY A 67 -10.60 -17.28 -12.39
CA GLY A 67 -11.31 -18.55 -12.54
C GLY A 67 -12.73 -18.49 -11.96
N ASN A 68 -13.00 -19.38 -11.00
CA ASN A 68 -14.32 -19.45 -10.35
C ASN A 68 -14.37 -18.63 -9.03
N THR A 69 -13.35 -17.81 -8.74
CA THR A 69 -13.37 -16.97 -7.53
C THR A 69 -14.35 -15.83 -7.73
N GLU A 70 -15.37 -15.77 -6.91
CA GLU A 70 -16.33 -14.69 -6.91
C GLU A 70 -15.80 -13.51 -6.10
N ILE A 71 -15.93 -12.31 -6.65
CA ILE A 71 -15.73 -11.05 -5.94
C ILE A 71 -17.11 -10.45 -5.73
N GLU A 72 -17.40 -10.04 -4.50
CA GLU A 72 -18.66 -9.40 -4.17
C GLU A 72 -18.88 -8.13 -4.97
N ALA A 73 -20.10 -7.91 -5.39
CA ALA A 73 -20.47 -6.69 -6.10
C ALA A 73 -20.36 -5.48 -5.16
N ASN A 74 -19.69 -4.44 -5.60
CA ASN A 74 -19.52 -3.20 -4.86
C ASN A 74 -20.12 -2.03 -5.66
N GLU A 75 -21.39 -1.72 -5.38
CA GLU A 75 -22.13 -0.64 -6.07
C GLU A 75 -21.52 0.75 -5.87
N LYS A 76 -20.73 0.93 -4.81
CA LYS A 76 -20.05 2.20 -4.49
C LYS A 76 -18.61 2.25 -5.00
N ALA A 77 -18.18 1.22 -5.74
CA ALA A 77 -16.82 1.19 -6.27
C ALA A 77 -16.54 2.39 -7.17
N PRO A 78 -15.33 2.97 -7.09
CA PRO A 78 -14.96 4.08 -7.94
C PRO A 78 -14.84 3.61 -9.41
N ASN A 79 -15.07 4.55 -10.36
CA ASN A 79 -14.79 4.27 -11.77
C ASN A 79 -13.27 4.31 -12.03
N ALA A 80 -12.59 3.22 -11.68
CA ALA A 80 -11.14 3.14 -11.74
C ALA A 80 -10.60 3.01 -13.18
N LEU A 81 -11.36 2.39 -14.08
CA LEU A 81 -10.91 2.25 -15.48
C LEU A 81 -10.78 3.59 -16.20
N SER A 82 -11.58 4.59 -15.81
CA SER A 82 -11.54 5.92 -16.44
C SER A 82 -10.23 6.68 -16.21
N ILE A 83 -9.48 6.35 -15.16
CA ILE A 83 -8.22 7.02 -14.81
C ILE A 83 -6.98 6.31 -15.40
N ILE A 84 -7.15 5.08 -15.90
CA ILE A 84 -6.04 4.31 -16.47
C ILE A 84 -5.70 4.85 -17.86
N PRO A 85 -4.46 5.31 -18.11
CA PRO A 85 -4.07 5.78 -19.44
C PRO A 85 -4.19 4.68 -20.48
N THR A 86 -4.87 4.96 -21.60
CA THR A 86 -4.97 4.04 -22.72
C THR A 86 -3.74 4.06 -23.63
N GLU A 87 -3.03 5.20 -23.62
CA GLU A 87 -1.84 5.41 -24.44
C GLU A 87 -0.59 4.79 -23.80
N GLU A 88 0.37 4.44 -24.63
CA GLU A 88 1.72 4.04 -24.24
C GLU A 88 2.71 5.00 -24.93
N ASN A 89 3.50 5.73 -24.14
CA ASN A 89 4.42 6.75 -24.66
C ASN A 89 5.88 6.47 -24.33
N MET A 90 6.17 5.38 -23.65
CA MET A 90 7.52 4.97 -23.29
C MET A 90 7.62 3.45 -23.10
N SER A 91 8.85 2.95 -22.97
CA SER A 91 9.11 1.55 -22.68
C SER A 91 10.42 1.42 -21.89
N ILE A 92 10.33 1.60 -20.57
CA ILE A 92 11.45 1.31 -19.65
C ILE A 92 11.16 -0.04 -18.99
N LYS A 93 12.19 -0.87 -18.89
CA LYS A 93 12.10 -2.20 -18.26
C LYS A 93 12.99 -2.24 -17.05
N PHE A 94 12.43 -2.70 -15.93
CA PHE A 94 13.13 -2.93 -14.68
C PHE A 94 13.21 -4.44 -14.43
N ASP A 95 14.39 -4.91 -14.05
CA ASP A 95 14.58 -6.28 -13.62
C ASP A 95 14.01 -6.48 -12.22
N THR A 96 13.17 -7.50 -12.02
CA THR A 96 12.47 -7.72 -10.75
C THR A 96 13.41 -7.97 -9.59
N ILE A 97 14.48 -8.76 -9.82
CA ILE A 97 15.48 -9.09 -8.78
C ILE A 97 16.30 -7.85 -8.41
N GLU A 98 16.70 -7.07 -9.41
CA GLU A 98 17.43 -5.83 -9.19
C GLU A 98 16.58 -4.83 -8.39
N MET A 99 15.28 -4.68 -8.73
CA MET A 99 14.38 -3.78 -8.01
C MET A 99 14.16 -4.24 -6.57
N ARG A 100 14.03 -5.53 -6.32
CA ARG A 100 13.97 -6.07 -4.94
C ARG A 100 15.21 -5.70 -4.14
N LYS A 101 16.38 -5.79 -4.74
CA LYS A 101 17.64 -5.40 -4.11
C LYS A 101 17.65 -3.91 -3.79
N LYS A 102 17.24 -3.03 -4.73
CA LYS A 102 17.16 -1.57 -4.52
C LYS A 102 16.17 -1.19 -3.42
N ILE A 103 15.04 -1.87 -3.30
CA ILE A 103 14.12 -1.69 -2.17
C ILE A 103 14.82 -2.01 -0.85
N SER A 104 15.50 -3.15 -0.77
CA SER A 104 16.25 -3.53 0.44
C SER A 104 17.36 -2.53 0.80
N GLU A 105 18.06 -2.01 -0.20
CA GLU A 105 19.08 -0.97 -0.01
C GLU A 105 18.48 0.36 0.49
N SER A 106 17.31 0.77 -0.04
CA SER A 106 16.58 1.95 0.42
C SER A 106 16.17 1.81 1.89
N ARG A 107 15.55 0.67 2.25
CA ARG A 107 15.16 0.38 3.64
C ARG A 107 16.35 0.39 4.60
N LYS A 108 17.49 -0.15 4.17
CA LYS A 108 18.73 -0.11 4.95
C LYS A 108 19.20 1.33 5.15
N LEU A 109 19.21 2.13 4.09
CA LEU A 109 19.59 3.54 4.16
C LEU A 109 18.67 4.33 5.10
N ALA A 110 17.36 4.09 5.04
CA ALA A 110 16.39 4.71 5.94
C ALA A 110 16.69 4.37 7.40
N ASN A 111 16.92 3.10 7.70
CA ASN A 111 17.28 2.63 9.04
C ASN A 111 18.64 3.15 9.52
N GLU A 112 19.60 3.40 8.62
CA GLU A 112 20.90 4.00 8.96
C GLU A 112 20.80 5.51 9.19
N THR A 113 19.88 6.17 8.51
CA THR A 113 19.70 7.65 8.55
C THR A 113 18.80 8.07 9.70
N TYR A 114 17.70 7.34 9.93
CA TYR A 114 16.67 7.70 10.88
C TYR A 114 16.47 6.66 11.98
N GLU A 115 16.17 7.14 13.17
CA GLU A 115 15.70 6.34 14.28
C GLU A 115 14.21 6.63 14.50
N VAL A 116 13.37 5.62 14.32
CA VAL A 116 11.93 5.72 14.54
C VAL A 116 11.62 5.06 15.89
N LYS A 117 11.11 5.85 16.83
CA LYS A 117 10.68 5.36 18.15
C LYS A 117 9.17 5.50 18.26
N LYS A 118 8.53 4.41 18.63
CA LYS A 118 7.13 4.39 19.00
C LYS A 118 7.00 4.35 20.50
N SER A 119 6.17 5.19 21.05
CA SER A 119 5.83 5.26 22.46
C SER A 119 4.32 5.43 22.63
N LYS A 120 3.82 5.32 23.84
CA LYS A 120 2.44 5.72 24.12
C LYS A 120 2.30 7.22 23.90
N CYS A 121 1.18 7.64 23.36
CA CYS A 121 0.87 9.06 23.22
C CYS A 121 0.95 9.73 24.62
N PRO A 122 1.69 10.84 24.76
CA PRO A 122 1.87 11.49 26.06
C PRO A 122 0.58 12.11 26.60
N ASP A 123 -0.34 12.55 25.71
CA ASP A 123 -1.55 13.26 26.11
C ASP A 123 -2.67 12.31 26.54
N CYS A 124 -2.90 11.24 25.79
CA CYS A 124 -3.91 10.24 26.14
C CYS A 124 -3.35 8.99 26.83
N ASN A 125 -2.03 8.93 27.04
CA ASN A 125 -1.33 7.78 27.63
C ASN A 125 -1.61 6.45 26.89
N GLY A 126 -1.88 6.53 25.59
CA GLY A 126 -2.19 5.41 24.72
C GLY A 126 -3.65 4.95 24.76
N ASN A 127 -4.58 5.79 25.25
CA ASN A 127 -6.01 5.48 25.27
C ASN A 127 -6.73 5.91 23.96
N GLY A 128 -6.13 6.83 23.19
CA GLY A 128 -6.71 7.37 21.97
C GLY A 128 -7.71 8.50 22.19
N PHE A 129 -8.17 8.69 23.42
CA PHE A 129 -9.19 9.69 23.80
C PHE A 129 -8.68 10.56 24.94
N VAL A 130 -9.20 11.77 25.01
CA VAL A 130 -8.95 12.75 26.08
C VAL A 130 -10.25 13.38 26.54
N ASP A 131 -10.33 13.68 27.83
CA ASP A 131 -11.47 14.35 28.41
C ASP A 131 -11.28 15.86 28.33
N TYR A 132 -12.25 16.56 27.77
CA TYR A 132 -12.32 18.01 27.76
C TYR A 132 -13.40 18.49 28.73
N GLU A 133 -13.05 19.51 29.49
CA GLU A 133 -14.04 20.23 30.31
C GLU A 133 -14.33 21.60 29.68
N PHE A 134 -15.59 21.94 29.55
CA PHE A 134 -16.01 23.28 29.14
C PHE A 134 -17.17 23.77 30.01
N GLU A 135 -17.25 25.09 30.18
CA GLU A 135 -18.33 25.75 30.90
C GLU A 135 -19.32 26.32 29.89
N ASP A 136 -20.62 26.03 30.06
CA ASP A 136 -21.67 26.60 29.22
C ASP A 136 -21.98 28.06 29.59
N TYR A 137 -22.79 28.74 28.79
CA TYR A 137 -23.18 30.13 29.02
C TYR A 137 -23.97 30.37 30.32
N LYS A 138 -24.37 29.29 31.02
CA LYS A 138 -25.06 29.34 32.32
C LYS A 138 -24.10 29.02 33.49
N GLY A 139 -22.81 28.89 33.22
CA GLY A 139 -21.79 28.56 34.23
C GLY A 139 -21.81 27.09 34.68
N ARG A 140 -22.32 26.17 33.85
CA ARG A 140 -22.31 24.74 34.17
C ARG A 140 -21.17 24.04 33.46
N THR A 141 -20.38 23.27 34.21
CA THR A 141 -19.29 22.48 33.66
C THR A 141 -19.83 21.21 33.00
N HIS A 142 -19.36 20.93 31.83
CA HIS A 142 -19.64 19.72 31.06
C HIS A 142 -18.31 19.00 30.75
N GLN A 143 -18.37 17.68 30.72
CA GLN A 143 -17.26 16.84 30.29
C GLN A 143 -17.63 16.16 28.96
N ILE A 144 -16.69 16.16 28.03
CA ILE A 144 -16.82 15.48 26.73
C ILE A 144 -15.55 14.67 26.53
N GLU A 145 -15.70 13.37 26.26
CA GLU A 145 -14.62 12.53 25.75
C GLU A 145 -14.54 12.72 24.23
N ASP A 146 -13.36 13.00 23.72
CA ASP A 146 -13.13 13.18 22.28
C ASP A 146 -11.81 12.53 21.86
N THR A 147 -11.63 12.33 20.58
CA THR A 147 -10.41 11.79 20.00
C THR A 147 -9.19 12.64 20.41
N CYS A 148 -8.13 11.99 20.83
CA CYS A 148 -6.89 12.67 21.20
C CYS A 148 -6.33 13.43 19.99
N PRO A 149 -6.17 14.76 20.04
CA PRO A 149 -5.70 15.55 18.90
C PRO A 149 -4.22 15.29 18.57
N THR A 150 -3.47 14.71 19.50
CA THR A 150 -2.03 14.44 19.34
C THR A 150 -1.76 13.16 18.57
N CYS A 151 -2.54 12.11 18.79
CA CYS A 151 -2.35 10.82 18.12
C CYS A 151 -3.51 10.41 17.22
N GLU A 152 -4.56 11.24 17.12
CA GLU A 152 -5.72 11.00 16.26
C GLU A 152 -6.32 9.60 16.40
N ASN A 153 -6.31 9.06 17.62
CA ASN A 153 -6.76 7.71 17.98
C ASN A 153 -5.81 6.56 17.54
N GLU A 154 -4.61 6.87 17.08
CA GLU A 154 -3.61 5.83 16.77
C GLU A 154 -2.98 5.20 18.04
N ASN A 155 -3.24 5.79 19.22
CA ASN A 155 -2.74 5.35 20.53
C ASN A 155 -1.21 5.41 20.70
N GLU A 156 -0.49 5.67 19.61
CA GLU A 156 0.96 5.72 19.55
C GLU A 156 1.45 7.15 19.27
N TRP A 157 2.61 7.46 19.82
CA TRP A 157 3.39 8.64 19.47
C TRP A 157 4.65 8.21 18.75
N VAL A 158 4.84 8.70 17.56
CA VAL A 158 6.00 8.38 16.73
C VAL A 158 6.96 9.55 16.76
N THR A 159 8.18 9.31 17.23
CA THR A 159 9.29 10.29 17.17
C THR A 159 10.31 9.80 16.15
N ILE A 160 10.65 10.66 15.19
CA ILE A 160 11.65 10.37 14.17
C ILE A 160 12.85 11.29 14.39
N LYS A 161 14.04 10.71 14.54
CA LYS A 161 15.29 11.46 14.71
C LYS A 161 16.29 11.14 13.63
N ASN A 162 16.90 12.16 13.07
CA ASN A 162 18.06 11.98 12.19
C ASN A 162 19.25 11.55 13.07
N LYS A 163 19.81 10.37 12.80
CA LYS A 163 20.91 9.80 13.59
C LYS A 163 22.23 10.57 13.48
N LYS A 164 22.41 11.34 12.41
CA LYS A 164 23.64 12.12 12.21
C LYS A 164 23.59 13.48 12.91
N THR A 165 22.47 14.19 12.81
CA THR A 165 22.30 15.52 13.39
C THR A 165 21.70 15.49 14.79
N GLY A 166 20.92 14.47 15.11
CA GLY A 166 20.14 14.35 16.35
C GLY A 166 18.83 15.12 16.32
N ASP A 167 18.52 15.80 15.20
CA ASP A 167 17.31 16.60 15.05
C ASP A 167 16.07 15.71 14.94
N GLU A 168 14.97 16.17 15.54
CA GLU A 168 13.66 15.57 15.36
C GLU A 168 13.04 16.10 14.05
N ILE A 169 12.43 15.20 13.28
CA ILE A 169 11.71 15.52 12.05
C ILE A 169 10.28 15.02 12.14
N GLU A 170 9.37 15.63 11.42
CA GLU A 170 7.96 15.23 11.41
C GLU A 170 7.75 13.92 10.67
N SER A 171 8.33 13.80 9.49
CA SER A 171 8.20 12.62 8.64
C SER A 171 9.33 12.54 7.63
N PHE A 172 9.55 11.36 7.06
CA PHE A 172 10.36 11.17 5.85
C PHE A 172 9.67 10.13 4.95
N ARG A 173 10.02 10.16 3.68
CA ARG A 173 9.59 9.16 2.70
C ARG A 173 10.79 8.54 2.03
N GLU A 174 10.62 7.29 1.64
CA GLU A 174 11.53 6.63 0.72
C GLU A 174 10.93 6.69 -0.68
N ALA A 175 11.67 7.23 -1.64
CA ALA A 175 11.19 7.39 -2.99
C ALA A 175 12.19 6.91 -4.03
N PHE A 176 11.70 6.25 -5.07
CA PHE A 176 12.44 5.97 -6.29
C PHE A 176 12.20 7.06 -7.32
N LYS A 177 13.30 7.56 -7.86
CA LYS A 177 13.27 8.54 -8.95
C LYS A 177 13.46 7.82 -10.28
N ILE A 178 12.44 7.93 -11.13
CA ILE A 178 12.46 7.46 -12.51
C ILE A 178 12.36 8.70 -13.41
N ASP A 179 13.49 9.11 -13.98
CA ASP A 179 13.61 10.38 -14.70
C ASP A 179 13.10 11.55 -13.80
N ASN A 180 11.94 12.15 -14.07
CA ASN A 180 11.38 13.25 -13.29
C ASN A 180 10.23 12.85 -12.36
N ALA A 181 9.84 11.58 -12.31
CA ALA A 181 8.81 11.09 -11.41
C ALA A 181 9.43 10.53 -10.13
N LEU A 182 8.82 10.88 -9.01
CA LEU A 182 9.11 10.27 -7.71
C LEU A 182 7.99 9.29 -7.40
N ILE A 183 8.34 8.07 -7.06
CA ILE A 183 7.39 7.02 -6.70
C ILE A 183 7.76 6.52 -5.31
N ASP A 184 6.78 6.48 -4.44
CA ASP A 184 6.92 5.93 -3.10
C ASP A 184 7.42 4.49 -3.15
N VAL A 185 8.41 4.15 -2.31
CA VAL A 185 9.02 2.81 -2.29
C VAL A 185 8.02 1.74 -1.87
N ASP A 186 7.07 2.04 -0.97
CA ASP A 186 6.02 1.10 -0.58
C ASP A 186 5.09 0.77 -1.75
N LEU A 187 4.71 1.79 -2.53
CA LEU A 187 3.90 1.58 -3.72
C LEU A 187 4.68 0.83 -4.80
N PHE A 188 5.97 1.14 -4.98
CA PHE A 188 6.83 0.41 -5.91
C PHE A 188 7.06 -1.04 -5.47
N GLU A 189 7.12 -1.30 -4.17
CA GLU A 189 7.23 -2.65 -3.63
C GLU A 189 6.02 -3.52 -4.01
N LYS A 190 4.81 -2.96 -4.13
CA LYS A 190 3.63 -3.69 -4.61
C LYS A 190 3.82 -4.20 -6.04
N LEU A 191 4.48 -3.40 -6.92
CA LEU A 191 4.84 -3.85 -8.28
C LEU A 191 5.78 -5.05 -8.24
N VAL A 192 6.84 -4.96 -7.44
CA VAL A 192 7.85 -6.02 -7.32
C VAL A 192 7.22 -7.29 -6.75
N LYS A 193 6.41 -7.18 -5.69
CA LYS A 193 5.66 -8.33 -5.13
C LYS A 193 4.72 -8.96 -6.15
N THR A 194 4.04 -8.16 -6.96
CA THR A 194 3.20 -8.67 -8.05
C THR A 194 4.02 -9.46 -9.07
N ALA A 195 5.19 -8.92 -9.49
CA ALA A 195 6.08 -9.59 -10.42
C ALA A 195 6.62 -10.92 -9.86
N GLU A 196 6.98 -10.95 -8.58
CA GLU A 196 7.42 -12.17 -7.89
C GLU A 196 6.33 -13.23 -7.83
N LEU A 197 5.10 -12.85 -7.44
CA LEU A 197 3.95 -13.76 -7.38
C LEU A 197 3.63 -14.38 -8.74
N LEU A 198 3.78 -13.59 -9.82
CA LEU A 198 3.56 -14.04 -11.20
C LEU A 198 4.81 -14.65 -11.83
N SER A 199 5.94 -14.69 -11.15
CA SER A 199 7.24 -15.14 -11.69
C SER A 199 7.65 -14.36 -12.96
N VAL A 200 7.37 -13.04 -12.98
CA VAL A 200 7.70 -12.14 -14.08
C VAL A 200 9.08 -11.52 -13.84
N GLU A 201 9.99 -11.70 -14.77
CA GLU A 201 11.37 -11.21 -14.66
C GLU A 201 11.49 -9.69 -14.84
N LYS A 202 10.59 -9.08 -15.60
CA LYS A 202 10.68 -7.66 -15.96
C LYS A 202 9.38 -6.93 -15.79
N ILE A 203 9.43 -5.82 -15.06
CA ILE A 203 8.37 -4.83 -14.93
C ILE A 203 8.55 -3.80 -16.04
N LYS A 204 7.49 -3.46 -16.77
CA LYS A 204 7.56 -2.44 -17.83
C LYS A 204 6.82 -1.17 -17.39
N LEU A 205 7.49 -0.02 -17.43
CA LEU A 205 6.84 1.28 -17.39
C LEU A 205 6.50 1.68 -18.84
N VAL A 206 5.22 1.80 -19.14
CA VAL A 206 4.74 2.05 -20.52
C VAL A 206 4.12 3.42 -20.72
N TYR A 207 3.73 4.09 -19.65
CA TYR A 207 3.18 5.43 -19.71
C TYR A 207 3.65 6.30 -18.56
N LYS A 208 4.05 7.52 -18.92
CA LYS A 208 4.43 8.58 -18.00
C LYS A 208 4.04 9.92 -18.60
N LYS A 209 3.35 10.74 -17.85
CA LYS A 209 3.02 12.11 -18.25
C LYS A 209 3.87 13.11 -17.47
N GLN A 210 4.28 14.17 -18.13
CA GLN A 210 4.93 15.29 -17.44
C GLN A 210 3.90 15.99 -16.55
N LYS A 211 4.11 15.99 -15.26
CA LYS A 211 3.28 16.57 -14.19
C LYS A 211 1.93 15.86 -13.96
N ALA A 212 1.74 15.40 -12.74
CA ALA A 212 0.45 15.03 -12.13
C ALA A 212 -0.36 13.90 -12.77
N ALA A 213 0.25 12.97 -13.48
CA ALA A 213 -0.47 11.83 -14.01
C ALA A 213 0.08 10.50 -13.48
N LEU A 214 -0.80 9.51 -13.44
CA LEU A 214 -0.47 8.15 -13.06
C LEU A 214 0.65 7.58 -13.94
N ASN A 215 1.62 6.92 -13.33
CA ASN A 215 2.61 6.12 -14.03
C ASN A 215 2.02 4.73 -14.26
N LYS A 216 1.95 4.29 -15.52
CA LYS A 216 1.37 2.99 -15.89
C LYS A 216 2.46 1.95 -16.09
N PHE A 217 2.36 0.87 -15.36
CA PHE A 217 3.23 -0.29 -15.43
C PHE A 217 2.46 -1.51 -15.94
N ILE A 218 3.18 -2.38 -16.62
CA ILE A 218 2.70 -3.72 -17.01
C ILE A 218 3.57 -4.77 -16.32
N VAL A 219 2.89 -5.68 -15.62
CA VAL A 219 3.50 -6.81 -14.91
C VAL A 219 2.73 -8.07 -15.28
N GLY A 220 3.26 -8.86 -16.22
CA GLY A 220 2.52 -9.97 -16.82
C GLY A 220 1.23 -9.50 -17.44
N GLU A 221 0.10 -10.07 -17.02
CA GLU A 221 -1.25 -9.70 -17.47
C GLU A 221 -1.85 -8.53 -16.66
N CYS A 222 -1.14 -8.01 -15.66
CA CYS A 222 -1.62 -6.94 -14.82
C CYS A 222 -1.21 -5.57 -15.34
N THR A 223 -2.16 -4.64 -15.37
CA THR A 223 -1.92 -3.21 -15.52
C THR A 223 -1.97 -2.56 -14.14
N ILE A 224 -0.91 -1.84 -13.77
CA ILE A 224 -0.79 -1.17 -12.48
C ILE A 224 -0.48 0.29 -12.73
N CYS A 225 -1.26 1.17 -12.12
CA CYS A 225 -1.00 2.61 -12.16
C CYS A 225 -0.69 3.13 -10.77
N ILE A 226 0.33 3.97 -10.65
CA ILE A 226 0.79 4.55 -9.38
C ILE A 226 0.84 6.06 -9.50
N MET A 227 0.33 6.76 -8.50
CA MET A 227 0.45 8.20 -8.36
C MET A 227 1.89 8.59 -8.01
N PRO A 228 2.46 9.60 -8.68
CA PRO A 228 3.76 10.12 -8.30
C PRO A 228 3.67 10.99 -7.03
N ILE A 229 4.77 11.06 -6.29
CA ILE A 229 4.97 12.06 -5.25
C ILE A 229 5.29 13.40 -5.96
N TYR A 230 4.59 14.47 -5.58
CA TYR A 230 4.76 15.79 -6.23
C TYR A 230 6.02 16.53 -5.81
N HIS A 231 6.35 16.47 -4.52
CA HIS A 231 7.49 17.17 -3.93
C HIS A 231 8.17 16.24 -2.93
N ALA A 232 9.48 16.13 -3.06
CA ALA A 232 10.32 15.60 -2.01
C ALA A 232 10.71 16.75 -1.06
N THR A 233 10.77 16.46 0.22
CA THR A 233 11.36 17.33 1.24
C THR A 233 12.85 17.05 1.38
N ASP A 234 13.57 17.88 2.12
CA ASP A 234 15.00 17.66 2.39
C ASP A 234 15.24 16.41 3.24
N ASP A 235 14.23 15.95 3.97
CA ASP A 235 14.28 14.74 4.79
C ASP A 235 13.96 13.46 4.02
N ASP A 236 13.43 13.56 2.80
CA ASP A 236 13.08 12.39 1.99
C ASP A 236 14.34 11.70 1.41
N LEU A 237 14.33 10.37 1.41
CA LEU A 237 15.39 9.55 0.84
C LEU A 237 15.07 9.19 -0.60
N VAL A 238 15.73 9.87 -1.55
CA VAL A 238 15.48 9.68 -2.97
C VAL A 238 16.59 8.87 -3.63
N THR A 239 16.24 7.73 -4.22
CA THR A 239 17.15 6.86 -4.96
C THR A 239 16.83 6.86 -6.46
N ASN A 240 17.82 7.14 -7.31
CA ASN A 240 17.67 7.05 -8.75
C ASN A 240 17.68 5.57 -9.19
N ILE A 241 16.72 5.16 -10.03
CA ILE A 241 16.61 3.78 -10.53
C ILE A 241 16.54 3.68 -12.06
N ALA A 242 16.44 4.81 -12.76
CA ALA A 242 16.50 4.93 -14.22
C ALA A 242 16.99 6.31 -14.63
#